data_33cf0b1b63a6a7be27d959a3301c5fe6
#
_entry.id   33cf0b1b63a6a7be27d959a3301c5fe6
#
_cell.length_a   1.000
_cell.length_b   1.000
_cell.length_c   1.000
_cell.angle_alpha   90.00
_cell.angle_beta   90.00
_cell.angle_gamma   90.00
#
_symmetry.space_group_name_H-M   'P 1'
#
loop_
_entity.id
_entity.type
_entity.pdbx_description
1 polymer ?
#
loop_
_entity_poly.entity_id
_entity_poly.type
_entity_poly.pdbx_seq_one_letter_code
_entity_poly.pdbx_strand_id
1 'polypeptide(L)'
;MTLQRLRCATWNVHRAKGTDGLVDPERVVQAIDHSLAPLGLDVLALQEADAECRPHAGILDVGDIASRSGLEYVHDMSLRWGPESDGFLGTILFLSPTLRRTHADVIDLPGHCHRGAVSLEVRCGSGLVRIISTHLSLSQPLRIVQMRTIGQYLRRRPAMQTILLGDLNEWRPWGGAMFRPRLLGTRLRGPVLRSFPSTRPLLPLDRILTDAPGVVLGMRAIDTVEVARASDHLPVVADITVP
;
A
#
# COMPACT_ATOMS: atom_id res chain seq x y z
N MET A 1 -19.60 20.40 -4.77
CA MET A 1 -18.44 19.92 -3.96
C MET A 1 -17.22 19.98 -4.85
N THR A 2 -16.18 20.66 -4.44
CA THR A 2 -14.92 20.69 -5.21
C THR A 2 -14.22 19.34 -4.94
N LEU A 3 -14.04 18.54 -5.99
CA LEU A 3 -13.26 17.30 -5.89
C LEU A 3 -11.82 17.65 -5.51
N GLN A 4 -11.33 17.05 -4.45
CA GLN A 4 -9.93 17.12 -4.07
C GLN A 4 -9.15 15.97 -4.74
N ARG A 5 -7.84 16.05 -4.69
CA ARG A 5 -6.95 15.02 -5.24
C ARG A 5 -6.01 14.55 -4.15
N LEU A 6 -5.90 13.24 -4.00
CA LEU A 6 -4.86 12.59 -3.20
C LEU A 6 -3.84 11.94 -4.12
N ARG A 7 -2.57 12.15 -3.84
CA ARG A 7 -1.46 11.45 -4.47
C ARG A 7 -0.99 10.32 -3.56
N CYS A 8 -1.24 9.10 -4.01
CA CYS A 8 -0.93 7.89 -3.28
C CYS A 8 0.21 7.13 -3.94
N ALA A 9 1.13 6.61 -3.14
CA ALA A 9 2.18 5.70 -3.56
C ALA A 9 2.07 4.37 -2.83
N THR A 10 2.41 3.28 -3.52
CA THR A 10 2.62 1.95 -2.91
C THR A 10 3.91 1.35 -3.41
N TRP A 11 4.64 0.68 -2.52
CA TRP A 11 5.91 0.05 -2.85
C TRP A 11 6.19 -1.17 -1.95
N ASN A 12 6.34 -2.35 -2.57
CA ASN A 12 6.92 -3.50 -1.91
C ASN A 12 8.44 -3.30 -1.86
N VAL A 13 9.00 -3.17 -0.65
CA VAL A 13 10.42 -2.87 -0.43
C VAL A 13 11.29 -4.14 -0.29
N HIS A 14 10.70 -5.31 -0.52
CA HIS A 14 11.38 -6.62 -0.56
C HIS A 14 12.33 -6.83 0.65
N ARG A 15 11.89 -6.46 1.86
CA ARG A 15 12.68 -6.53 3.09
C ARG A 15 14.04 -5.86 2.98
N ALA A 16 14.07 -4.72 2.28
CA ALA A 16 15.29 -3.98 1.96
C ALA A 16 16.37 -4.80 1.23
N LYS A 17 15.99 -5.91 0.60
CA LYS A 17 16.88 -6.72 -0.21
C LYS A 17 16.88 -6.20 -1.64
N GLY A 18 17.99 -5.63 -2.05
CA GLY A 18 18.18 -5.10 -3.37
C GLY A 18 18.30 -6.17 -4.46
N THR A 19 18.29 -5.74 -5.72
CA THR A 19 18.46 -6.62 -6.91
C THR A 19 19.85 -7.25 -6.98
N ASP A 20 20.82 -6.74 -6.22
CA ASP A 20 22.15 -7.34 -6.01
C ASP A 20 22.17 -8.41 -4.92
N GLY A 21 21.03 -8.66 -4.26
CA GLY A 21 20.87 -9.64 -3.18
C GLY A 21 21.31 -9.15 -1.81
N LEU A 22 21.83 -7.92 -1.67
CA LEU A 22 22.25 -7.33 -0.40
C LEU A 22 21.06 -6.70 0.31
N VAL A 23 20.99 -6.88 1.63
CA VAL A 23 20.00 -6.22 2.49
C VAL A 23 20.59 -4.89 2.95
N ASP A 24 19.92 -3.80 2.57
CA ASP A 24 20.39 -2.44 2.88
C ASP A 24 19.15 -1.51 3.09
N PRO A 25 18.68 -1.34 4.33
CA PRO A 25 17.56 -0.48 4.67
C PRO A 25 17.75 0.99 4.27
N GLU A 26 18.97 1.50 4.41
CA GLU A 26 19.29 2.90 4.07
C GLU A 26 19.04 3.16 2.57
N ARG A 27 19.30 2.20 1.71
CA ARG A 27 19.04 2.29 0.28
C ARG A 27 17.55 2.52 -0.03
N VAL A 28 16.65 1.90 0.74
CA VAL A 28 15.20 2.12 0.63
C VAL A 28 14.84 3.54 1.05
N VAL A 29 15.39 4.01 2.17
CA VAL A 29 15.17 5.37 2.67
C VAL A 29 15.65 6.41 1.66
N GLN A 30 16.85 6.24 1.09
CA GLN A 30 17.39 7.12 0.06
C GLN A 30 16.54 7.12 -1.23
N ALA A 31 16.04 5.96 -1.65
CA ALA A 31 15.15 5.88 -2.80
C ALA A 31 13.82 6.61 -2.55
N ILE A 32 13.28 6.54 -1.33
CA ILE A 32 12.10 7.32 -0.94
C ILE A 32 12.41 8.81 -1.00
N ASP A 33 13.51 9.25 -0.39
CA ASP A 33 13.93 10.65 -0.37
C ASP A 33 14.10 11.24 -1.78
N HIS A 34 14.88 10.57 -2.61
CA HIS A 34 15.25 11.12 -3.93
C HIS A 34 14.17 10.93 -5.01
N SER A 35 13.39 9.84 -4.93
CA SER A 35 12.48 9.47 -6.02
C SER A 35 11.01 9.64 -5.70
N LEU A 36 10.61 9.57 -4.41
CA LEU A 36 9.20 9.63 -4.02
C LEU A 36 8.85 10.94 -3.30
N ALA A 37 9.66 11.41 -2.37
CA ALA A 37 9.41 12.63 -1.61
C ALA A 37 9.19 13.87 -2.52
N PRO A 38 9.98 14.10 -3.60
CA PRO A 38 9.77 15.24 -4.49
C PRO A 38 8.42 15.23 -5.23
N LEU A 39 7.69 14.12 -5.19
CA LEU A 39 6.39 14.02 -5.85
C LEU A 39 5.26 14.65 -5.03
N GLY A 40 5.49 15.02 -3.77
CA GLY A 40 4.48 15.58 -2.89
C GLY A 40 3.34 14.59 -2.63
N LEU A 41 3.67 13.46 -2.01
CA LEU A 41 2.72 12.40 -1.69
C LEU A 41 1.80 12.82 -0.55
N ASP A 42 0.54 12.37 -0.60
CA ASP A 42 -0.40 12.43 0.51
C ASP A 42 -0.44 11.10 1.29
N VAL A 43 -0.15 9.99 0.61
CA VAL A 43 -0.13 8.64 1.18
C VAL A 43 1.04 7.86 0.63
N LEU A 44 1.84 7.25 1.51
CA LEU A 44 2.87 6.28 1.15
C LEU A 44 2.57 4.96 1.90
N ALA A 45 2.42 3.88 1.15
CA ALA A 45 2.22 2.53 1.67
C ALA A 45 3.38 1.63 1.29
N LEU A 46 4.02 1.03 2.28
CA LEU A 46 5.12 0.09 2.10
C LEU A 46 4.66 -1.33 2.43
N GLN A 47 5.14 -2.31 1.70
CA GLN A 47 4.93 -3.73 1.97
C GLN A 47 6.28 -4.42 2.14
N GLU A 48 6.30 -5.54 2.85
CA GLU A 48 7.53 -6.25 3.25
C GLU A 48 8.53 -5.37 4.01
N ALA A 49 8.03 -4.45 4.84
CA ALA A 49 8.85 -3.55 5.64
C ALA A 49 9.19 -4.13 7.03
N ASP A 50 9.19 -5.45 7.16
CA ASP A 50 9.51 -6.19 8.38
C ASP A 50 10.37 -7.42 8.10
N ALA A 51 10.95 -7.98 9.18
CA ALA A 51 11.59 -9.28 9.11
C ALA A 51 10.56 -10.39 8.85
N GLU A 52 10.92 -11.36 8.00
CA GLU A 52 10.01 -12.46 7.61
C GLU A 52 9.58 -13.33 8.78
N CYS A 53 10.49 -13.54 9.72
CA CYS A 53 10.27 -14.39 10.90
C CYS A 53 9.77 -13.57 12.08
N ARG A 54 9.02 -14.22 12.96
CA ARG A 54 8.64 -13.63 14.25
C ARG A 54 9.89 -13.16 14.99
N PRO A 55 9.86 -12.00 15.66
CA PRO A 55 8.71 -11.16 16.00
C PRO A 55 8.24 -10.19 14.91
N HIS A 56 8.64 -10.34 13.64
CA HIS A 56 8.35 -9.41 12.54
C HIS A 56 8.87 -8.00 12.85
N ALA A 57 10.12 -7.95 13.33
CA ALA A 57 10.77 -6.69 13.69
C ALA A 57 10.81 -5.73 12.50
N GLY A 58 10.67 -4.45 12.77
CA GLY A 58 10.86 -3.39 11.78
C GLY A 58 12.30 -3.40 11.26
N ILE A 59 12.47 -3.12 9.97
CA ILE A 59 13.77 -3.12 9.31
C ILE A 59 14.15 -1.75 8.74
N LEU A 60 13.20 -0.82 8.68
CA LEU A 60 13.41 0.51 8.13
C LEU A 60 13.44 1.56 9.24
N ASP A 61 14.22 2.61 9.07
CA ASP A 61 14.10 3.79 9.92
C ASP A 61 12.84 4.59 9.53
N VAL A 62 11.73 4.31 10.22
CA VAL A 62 10.46 4.99 9.97
C VAL A 62 10.49 6.46 10.34
N GLY A 63 11.35 6.86 11.28
CA GLY A 63 11.56 8.25 11.66
C GLY A 63 12.25 9.04 10.56
N ASP A 64 13.29 8.44 9.97
CA ASP A 64 14.04 9.05 8.87
C ASP A 64 13.17 9.13 7.60
N ILE A 65 12.39 8.09 7.29
CA ILE A 65 11.41 8.14 6.19
C ILE A 65 10.41 9.29 6.41
N ALA A 66 9.84 9.42 7.60
CA ALA A 66 8.90 10.49 7.91
C ALA A 66 9.53 11.87 7.73
N SER A 67 10.75 12.05 8.27
CA SER A 67 11.50 13.31 8.17
C SER A 67 11.78 13.71 6.73
N ARG A 68 12.29 12.80 5.90
CA ARG A 68 12.69 13.08 4.52
C ARG A 68 11.50 13.21 3.57
N SER A 69 10.43 12.44 3.79
CA SER A 69 9.23 12.50 2.94
C SER A 69 8.26 13.63 3.30
N GLY A 70 8.38 14.21 4.50
CA GLY A 70 7.42 15.16 5.05
C GLY A 70 6.06 14.54 5.40
N LEU A 71 6.00 13.21 5.50
CA LEU A 71 4.81 12.46 5.87
C LEU A 71 4.88 12.04 7.35
N GLU A 72 3.74 11.83 7.96
CA GLU A 72 3.62 11.31 9.32
C GLU A 72 3.49 9.78 9.31
N TYR A 73 4.31 9.11 10.11
CA TYR A 73 4.16 7.70 10.41
C TYR A 73 2.94 7.48 11.31
N VAL A 74 2.03 6.56 10.92
CA VAL A 74 0.69 6.48 11.54
C VAL A 74 0.46 5.27 12.43
N HIS A 75 1.44 4.38 12.58
CA HIS A 75 1.24 3.14 13.34
C HIS A 75 1.53 3.34 14.83
N ASP A 76 0.48 3.48 15.63
CA ASP A 76 0.54 3.25 17.07
C ASP A 76 0.51 1.74 17.38
N MET A 77 0.61 1.37 18.65
CA MET A 77 0.68 -0.04 19.07
C MET A 77 -0.51 -0.88 18.61
N SER A 78 -1.67 -0.28 18.37
CA SER A 78 -2.88 -1.00 17.91
C SER A 78 -2.82 -1.39 16.44
N LEU A 79 -1.93 -0.75 15.67
CA LEU A 79 -1.74 -0.98 14.24
C LEU A 79 -0.43 -1.74 13.93
N ARG A 80 0.22 -2.28 14.94
CA ARG A 80 1.43 -3.09 14.82
C ARG A 80 1.15 -4.55 15.13
N TRP A 81 1.95 -5.44 14.59
CA TRP A 81 1.91 -6.86 14.96
C TRP A 81 2.35 -7.08 16.40
N GLY A 82 3.35 -6.34 16.85
CA GLY A 82 3.90 -6.42 18.19
C GLY A 82 4.87 -5.26 18.46
N PRO A 83 5.48 -5.23 19.64
CA PRO A 83 6.30 -4.09 20.08
C PRO A 83 7.54 -3.85 19.22
N GLU A 84 8.09 -4.89 18.61
CA GLU A 84 9.27 -4.81 17.75
C GLU A 84 8.92 -4.53 16.28
N SER A 85 7.64 -4.63 15.91
CA SER A 85 7.17 -4.40 14.54
C SER A 85 6.82 -2.94 14.31
N ASP A 86 7.15 -2.40 13.14
CA ASP A 86 6.76 -1.04 12.74
C ASP A 86 5.44 -0.99 11.98
N GLY A 87 4.81 -2.14 11.72
CA GLY A 87 3.55 -2.19 11.00
C GLY A 87 2.78 -3.47 11.29
N PHE A 88 1.76 -3.71 10.50
CA PHE A 88 0.99 -4.94 10.60
C PHE A 88 1.42 -5.91 9.50
N LEU A 89 2.23 -6.91 9.88
CA LEU A 89 2.74 -7.95 8.98
C LEU A 89 3.41 -7.36 7.73
N GLY A 90 4.35 -6.46 7.94
CA GLY A 90 5.16 -5.81 6.91
C GLY A 90 4.46 -4.68 6.17
N THR A 91 3.20 -4.37 6.52
CA THR A 91 2.47 -3.25 5.93
C THR A 91 2.61 -2.01 6.79
N ILE A 92 3.22 -0.96 6.25
CA ILE A 92 3.42 0.34 6.89
C ILE A 92 2.77 1.45 6.06
N LEU A 93 2.18 2.43 6.73
CA LEU A 93 1.55 3.59 6.12
C LEU A 93 2.12 4.90 6.69
N PHE A 94 2.28 5.87 5.79
CA PHE A 94 2.58 7.26 6.11
C PHE A 94 1.52 8.14 5.46
N LEU A 95 1.12 9.21 6.13
CA LEU A 95 0.11 10.17 5.67
C LEU A 95 0.65 11.60 5.68
N SER A 96 0.18 12.42 4.74
CA SER A 96 0.38 13.86 4.81
C SER A 96 -0.21 14.42 6.12
N PRO A 97 0.46 15.39 6.80
CA PRO A 97 -0.07 16.06 7.97
C PRO A 97 -1.44 16.75 7.74
N THR A 98 -1.79 16.98 6.48
CA THR A 98 -3.08 17.56 6.10
C THR A 98 -4.24 16.57 6.20
N LEU A 99 -3.95 15.27 6.29
CA LEU A 99 -4.95 14.20 6.39
C LEU A 99 -5.16 13.81 7.85
N ARG A 100 -6.33 14.11 8.38
CA ARG A 100 -6.66 13.76 9.76
C ARG A 100 -7.24 12.35 9.85
N ARG A 101 -6.53 11.42 10.48
CA ARG A 101 -7.03 10.08 10.80
C ARG A 101 -8.23 10.18 11.76
N THR A 102 -9.34 9.54 11.40
CA THR A 102 -10.55 9.46 12.23
C THR A 102 -10.79 8.07 12.78
N HIS A 103 -10.31 7.04 12.08
CA HIS A 103 -10.41 5.65 12.49
C HIS A 103 -9.26 4.84 11.88
N ALA A 104 -8.87 3.77 12.56
CA ALA A 104 -7.88 2.83 12.05
C ALA A 104 -8.16 1.41 12.55
N ASP A 105 -7.93 0.42 11.70
CA ASP A 105 -8.05 -1.01 12.00
C ASP A 105 -6.95 -1.81 11.31
N VAL A 106 -6.66 -2.98 11.84
CA VAL A 106 -5.91 -4.02 11.17
C VAL A 106 -6.85 -5.17 10.77
N ILE A 107 -6.58 -5.78 9.65
CA ILE A 107 -7.35 -6.91 9.13
C ILE A 107 -6.38 -8.08 8.97
N ASP A 108 -6.51 -9.08 9.84
CA ASP A 108 -5.76 -10.32 9.69
C ASP A 108 -6.32 -11.12 8.50
N LEU A 109 -5.44 -11.50 7.60
CA LEU A 109 -5.81 -12.17 6.37
C LEU A 109 -5.45 -13.65 6.42
N PRO A 110 -6.37 -14.55 6.07
CA PRO A 110 -6.14 -15.98 6.15
C PRO A 110 -5.03 -16.44 5.20
N GLY A 111 -4.25 -17.42 5.63
CA GLY A 111 -3.20 -18.01 4.81
C GLY A 111 -2.10 -18.67 5.63
N HIS A 112 -1.19 -19.37 4.95
CA HIS A 112 -0.02 -19.99 5.58
C HIS A 112 1.11 -18.98 5.84
N CYS A 113 1.26 -18.01 4.98
CA CYS A 113 2.14 -16.86 5.20
C CYS A 113 1.32 -15.76 5.87
N HIS A 114 1.83 -15.21 6.95
CA HIS A 114 1.18 -14.10 7.65
C HIS A 114 1.02 -12.93 6.68
N ARG A 115 -0.21 -12.55 6.41
CA ARG A 115 -0.59 -11.42 5.56
C ARG A 115 -1.66 -10.62 6.27
N GLY A 116 -1.60 -9.30 6.09
CA GLY A 116 -2.54 -8.41 6.72
C GLY A 116 -2.91 -7.25 5.83
N ALA A 117 -3.90 -6.50 6.28
CA ALA A 117 -4.21 -5.20 5.71
C ALA A 117 -4.36 -4.18 6.84
N VAL A 118 -4.01 -2.94 6.56
CA VAL A 118 -4.21 -1.79 7.43
C VAL A 118 -5.25 -0.89 6.78
N SER A 119 -6.29 -0.57 7.51
CA SER A 119 -7.39 0.30 7.07
C SER A 119 -7.38 1.59 7.87
N LEU A 120 -7.27 2.73 7.20
CA LEU A 120 -7.36 4.06 7.78
C LEU A 120 -8.57 4.78 7.21
N GLU A 121 -9.40 5.41 8.06
CA GLU A 121 -10.40 6.37 7.63
C GLU A 121 -9.84 7.76 7.91
N VAL A 122 -9.74 8.56 6.87
CA VAL A 122 -9.12 9.89 6.93
C VAL A 122 -10.08 10.96 6.47
N ARG A 123 -10.01 12.13 7.11
CA ARG A 123 -10.68 13.33 6.64
C ARG A 123 -9.79 14.04 5.64
N CYS A 124 -10.33 14.25 4.46
CA CYS A 124 -9.72 15.04 3.40
C CYS A 124 -10.67 16.19 3.07
N GLY A 125 -10.32 17.40 3.47
CA GLY A 125 -11.23 18.54 3.37
C GLY A 125 -12.55 18.29 4.10
N SER A 126 -13.66 18.33 3.38
CA SER A 126 -15.02 18.08 3.94
C SER A 126 -15.42 16.61 3.90
N GLY A 127 -14.71 15.76 3.16
CA GLY A 127 -15.07 14.36 2.95
C GLY A 127 -14.31 13.38 3.83
N LEU A 128 -14.77 12.14 3.84
CA LEU A 128 -14.10 11.00 4.45
C LEU A 128 -13.73 10.00 3.35
N VAL A 129 -12.53 9.46 3.46
CA VAL A 129 -11.99 8.44 2.54
C VAL A 129 -11.39 7.31 3.35
N ARG A 130 -11.60 6.08 2.93
CA ARG A 130 -10.95 4.90 3.50
C ARG A 130 -9.77 4.50 2.62
N ILE A 131 -8.60 4.35 3.26
CA ILE A 131 -7.37 3.89 2.63
C ILE A 131 -7.07 2.52 3.20
N ILE A 132 -6.95 1.51 2.33
CA ILE A 132 -6.57 0.14 2.73
C ILE A 132 -5.28 -0.21 2.03
N SER A 133 -4.23 -0.47 2.80
CA SER A 133 -2.97 -1.04 2.31
C SER A 133 -2.90 -2.51 2.65
N THR A 134 -2.44 -3.33 1.70
CA THR A 134 -2.30 -4.78 1.89
C THR A 134 -1.21 -5.39 1.04
N HIS A 135 -0.68 -6.53 1.50
CA HIS A 135 0.13 -7.43 0.70
C HIS A 135 -0.57 -8.80 0.66
N LEU A 136 -1.04 -9.20 -0.51
CA LEU A 136 -1.79 -10.45 -0.67
C LEU A 136 -0.89 -11.65 -0.97
N SER A 137 -1.44 -12.85 -0.80
CA SER A 137 -0.74 -14.11 -1.05
C SER A 137 -0.39 -14.32 -2.52
N LEU A 138 0.69 -15.04 -2.80
CA LEU A 138 1.04 -15.55 -4.12
C LEU A 138 0.01 -16.55 -4.66
N SER A 139 -0.69 -17.26 -3.79
CA SER A 139 -1.70 -18.26 -4.15
C SER A 139 -3.01 -17.59 -4.55
N GLN A 140 -3.49 -17.85 -5.76
CA GLN A 140 -4.77 -17.30 -6.24
C GLN A 140 -5.98 -17.66 -5.37
N PRO A 141 -6.18 -18.92 -4.94
CA PRO A 141 -7.28 -19.25 -4.03
C PRO A 141 -7.22 -18.44 -2.73
N LEU A 142 -6.03 -18.28 -2.14
CA LEU A 142 -5.86 -17.48 -0.94
C LEU A 142 -6.14 -16.00 -1.20
N ARG A 143 -5.68 -15.40 -2.32
CA ARG A 143 -6.05 -14.02 -2.67
C ARG A 143 -7.55 -13.80 -2.73
N ILE A 144 -8.30 -14.76 -3.30
CA ILE A 144 -9.76 -14.67 -3.37
C ILE A 144 -10.36 -14.65 -1.95
N VAL A 145 -9.90 -15.52 -1.05
CA VAL A 145 -10.37 -15.56 0.33
C VAL A 145 -9.98 -14.28 1.07
N GLN A 146 -8.75 -13.81 0.91
CA GLN A 146 -8.24 -12.56 1.51
C GLN A 146 -9.06 -11.35 1.05
N MET A 147 -9.32 -11.22 -0.24
CA MET A 147 -10.18 -10.15 -0.77
C MET A 147 -11.63 -10.26 -0.29
N ARG A 148 -12.13 -11.48 -0.09
CA ARG A 148 -13.44 -11.68 0.54
C ARG A 148 -13.45 -11.22 2.00
N THR A 149 -12.37 -11.45 2.75
CA THR A 149 -12.21 -10.96 4.13
C THR A 149 -12.22 -9.43 4.16
N ILE A 150 -11.47 -8.77 3.28
CA ILE A 150 -11.52 -7.31 3.13
C ILE A 150 -12.94 -6.85 2.76
N GLY A 151 -13.61 -7.53 1.85
CA GLY A 151 -15.00 -7.23 1.48
C GLY A 151 -16.00 -7.40 2.63
N GLN A 152 -15.79 -8.38 3.52
CA GLN A 152 -16.59 -8.54 4.72
C GLN A 152 -16.35 -7.40 5.73
N TYR A 153 -15.10 -6.97 5.87
CA TYR A 153 -14.77 -5.79 6.66
C TYR A 153 -15.48 -4.55 6.11
N LEU A 154 -15.38 -4.27 4.83
CA LEU A 154 -16.01 -3.11 4.19
C LEU A 154 -17.53 -3.07 4.43
N ARG A 155 -18.22 -4.22 4.37
CA ARG A 155 -19.67 -4.29 4.62
C ARG A 155 -20.09 -3.98 6.05
N ARG A 156 -19.18 -4.07 7.01
CA ARG A 156 -19.44 -3.78 8.44
C ARG A 156 -19.08 -2.35 8.81
N ARG A 157 -18.46 -1.61 7.89
CA ARG A 157 -18.02 -0.22 8.11
C ARG A 157 -18.97 0.75 7.43
N PRO A 158 -19.02 2.01 7.89
CA PRO A 158 -19.77 3.08 7.20
C PRO A 158 -19.37 3.17 5.72
N ALA A 159 -20.36 3.42 4.86
CA ALA A 159 -20.11 3.60 3.44
C ALA A 159 -19.34 4.90 3.20
N MET A 160 -18.21 4.80 2.51
CA MET A 160 -17.40 5.92 2.04
C MET A 160 -16.52 5.44 0.88
N GLN A 161 -15.97 6.39 0.13
CA GLN A 161 -15.00 6.05 -0.92
C GLN A 161 -13.84 5.26 -0.32
N THR A 162 -13.46 4.18 -0.99
CA THR A 162 -12.36 3.31 -0.58
C THR A 162 -11.24 3.35 -1.62
N ILE A 163 -10.02 3.56 -1.16
CA ILE A 163 -8.78 3.40 -1.92
C ILE A 163 -8.11 2.14 -1.41
N LEU A 164 -7.86 1.17 -2.29
CA LEU A 164 -7.10 -0.05 -2.02
C LEU A 164 -5.78 0.03 -2.76
N LEU A 165 -4.68 -0.10 -2.04
CA LEU A 165 -3.34 -0.09 -2.62
C LEU A 165 -2.44 -1.15 -1.97
N GLY A 166 -1.40 -1.54 -2.70
CA GLY A 166 -0.43 -2.54 -2.21
C GLY A 166 0.01 -3.53 -3.28
N ASP A 167 0.83 -4.47 -2.87
CA ASP A 167 1.18 -5.64 -3.66
C ASP A 167 0.05 -6.66 -3.56
N LEU A 168 -0.78 -6.70 -4.60
CA LEU A 168 -1.91 -7.62 -4.65
C LEU A 168 -1.55 -8.98 -5.24
N ASN A 169 -0.31 -9.16 -5.69
CA ASN A 169 0.20 -10.39 -6.31
C ASN A 169 -0.67 -10.91 -7.47
N GLU A 170 -1.43 -10.01 -8.11
CA GLU A 170 -2.33 -10.35 -9.19
C GLU A 170 -1.73 -9.95 -10.54
N TRP A 171 -1.10 -10.90 -11.18
CA TRP A 171 -0.39 -10.72 -12.44
C TRP A 171 -1.30 -10.53 -13.66
N ARG A 172 -2.60 -10.90 -13.55
CA ARG A 172 -3.54 -10.75 -14.66
C ARG A 172 -4.04 -9.31 -14.76
N PRO A 173 -3.92 -8.65 -15.93
CA PRO A 173 -4.35 -7.27 -16.09
C PRO A 173 -5.82 -7.03 -15.74
N TRP A 174 -6.70 -8.00 -16.02
CA TRP A 174 -8.14 -7.90 -15.70
C TRP A 174 -8.46 -8.22 -14.23
N GLY A 175 -7.49 -8.57 -13.38
CA GLY A 175 -7.65 -8.77 -11.95
C GLY A 175 -8.32 -10.09 -11.54
N GLY A 176 -8.67 -10.94 -12.50
CA GLY A 176 -9.24 -12.26 -12.22
C GLY A 176 -10.50 -12.24 -11.35
N ALA A 177 -10.70 -13.34 -10.61
CA ALA A 177 -11.90 -13.51 -9.76
C ALA A 177 -11.86 -12.65 -8.49
N MET A 178 -10.66 -12.23 -8.01
CA MET A 178 -10.52 -11.55 -6.73
C MET A 178 -11.15 -10.15 -6.70
N PHE A 179 -11.27 -9.47 -7.85
CA PHE A 179 -11.90 -8.15 -7.95
C PHE A 179 -13.39 -8.19 -8.25
N ARG A 180 -14.02 -9.36 -8.20
CA ARG A 180 -15.46 -9.45 -8.43
C ARG A 180 -16.24 -8.69 -7.34
N PRO A 181 -17.18 -7.79 -7.71
CA PRO A 181 -17.94 -7.01 -6.73
C PRO A 181 -18.71 -7.87 -5.71
N ARG A 182 -19.08 -9.10 -6.07
CA ARG A 182 -19.71 -10.05 -5.13
C ARG A 182 -18.83 -10.43 -3.95
N LEU A 183 -17.48 -10.39 -4.11
CA LEU A 183 -16.55 -10.67 -3.03
C LEU A 183 -16.32 -9.42 -2.17
N LEU A 184 -16.09 -8.28 -2.80
CA LEU A 184 -15.73 -7.04 -2.14
C LEU A 184 -16.92 -6.24 -1.58
N GLY A 185 -18.09 -6.39 -2.16
CA GLY A 185 -19.25 -5.52 -1.86
C GLY A 185 -19.21 -4.18 -2.60
N THR A 186 -18.11 -3.86 -3.25
CA THR A 186 -17.90 -2.66 -4.04
C THR A 186 -17.14 -2.98 -5.33
N ARG A 187 -17.06 -2.04 -6.25
CA ARG A 187 -16.33 -2.19 -7.52
C ARG A 187 -15.10 -1.30 -7.51
N LEU A 188 -13.97 -1.87 -7.16
CA LEU A 188 -12.68 -1.20 -7.24
C LEU A 188 -12.18 -1.15 -8.69
N ARG A 189 -11.66 0.00 -9.11
CA ARG A 189 -11.15 0.27 -10.45
C ARG A 189 -9.86 1.09 -10.37
N GLY A 190 -8.98 0.86 -11.32
CA GLY A 190 -7.75 1.62 -11.52
C GLY A 190 -7.01 1.11 -12.74
N PRO A 191 -6.10 1.90 -13.28
CA PRO A 191 -5.21 1.47 -14.35
C PRO A 191 -4.35 0.29 -13.95
N VAL A 192 -3.71 -0.32 -14.93
CA VAL A 192 -2.81 -1.46 -14.74
C VAL A 192 -1.43 -1.08 -15.25
N LEU A 193 -0.45 -1.13 -14.36
CA LEU A 193 0.95 -0.89 -14.70
C LEU A 193 1.81 -2.08 -14.32
N ARG A 194 2.88 -2.29 -15.08
CA ARG A 194 3.88 -3.30 -14.77
C ARG A 194 4.87 -2.71 -13.77
N SER A 195 5.10 -3.42 -12.67
CA SER A 195 5.95 -2.99 -11.55
C SER A 195 7.01 -4.02 -11.17
N PHE A 196 6.87 -5.27 -11.63
CA PHE A 196 7.73 -6.38 -11.26
C PHE A 196 8.23 -7.18 -12.49
N PRO A 197 9.47 -7.69 -12.52
CA PRO A 197 10.57 -7.25 -11.65
C PRO A 197 11.05 -5.85 -12.01
N SER A 198 11.64 -5.12 -11.06
CA SER A 198 12.06 -3.71 -11.23
C SER A 198 13.03 -3.50 -12.39
N THR A 199 13.93 -4.45 -12.63
CA THR A 199 14.92 -4.39 -13.72
C THR A 199 14.33 -4.54 -15.13
N ARG A 200 13.17 -5.20 -15.25
CA ARG A 200 12.42 -5.38 -16.50
C ARG A 200 10.94 -5.61 -16.20
N PRO A 201 10.16 -4.57 -15.98
CA PRO A 201 8.78 -4.70 -15.52
C PRO A 201 7.88 -5.45 -16.50
N LEU A 202 7.38 -6.61 -16.09
CA LEU A 202 6.53 -7.50 -16.88
C LEU A 202 5.16 -7.74 -16.23
N LEU A 203 5.14 -7.87 -14.90
CA LEU A 203 3.95 -8.23 -14.14
C LEU A 203 3.38 -7.02 -13.38
N PRO A 204 2.06 -6.82 -13.39
CA PRO A 204 1.40 -5.73 -12.68
C PRO A 204 0.95 -6.17 -11.30
N LEU A 205 1.86 -6.45 -10.38
CA LEU A 205 1.57 -6.98 -9.05
C LEU A 205 1.05 -5.90 -8.11
N ASP A 206 1.62 -4.69 -8.22
CA ASP A 206 1.28 -3.54 -7.40
C ASP A 206 0.12 -2.75 -8.00
N ARG A 207 -0.87 -2.42 -7.20
CA ARG A 207 -2.11 -1.77 -7.64
C ARG A 207 -2.48 -0.61 -6.75
N ILE A 208 -3.11 0.39 -7.37
CA ILE A 208 -3.85 1.45 -6.68
C ILE A 208 -5.23 1.52 -7.32
N LEU A 209 -6.26 1.24 -6.55
CA LEU A 209 -7.64 1.10 -7.00
C LEU A 209 -8.56 1.94 -6.13
N THR A 210 -9.64 2.46 -6.69
CA THR A 210 -10.70 3.15 -5.93
C THR A 210 -12.07 2.74 -6.40
N ASP A 211 -13.07 2.90 -5.53
CA ASP A 211 -14.49 2.78 -5.91
C ASP A 211 -15.12 4.16 -6.17
N ALA A 212 -16.36 4.13 -6.68
CA ALA A 212 -17.11 5.36 -6.92
C ALA A 212 -17.43 6.07 -5.58
N PRO A 213 -17.41 7.44 -5.57
CA PRO A 213 -17.29 8.32 -6.71
C PRO A 213 -15.86 8.56 -7.20
N GLY A 214 -14.84 7.99 -6.56
CA GLY A 214 -13.42 8.23 -6.87
C GLY A 214 -13.01 7.71 -8.25
N VAL A 215 -12.04 8.40 -8.83
CA VAL A 215 -11.42 8.04 -10.11
C VAL A 215 -9.90 8.16 -9.97
N VAL A 216 -9.18 7.18 -10.51
CA VAL A 216 -7.73 7.27 -10.68
C VAL A 216 -7.46 8.09 -11.94
N LEU A 217 -6.96 9.32 -11.76
CA LEU A 217 -6.74 10.28 -12.85
C LEU A 217 -5.50 9.94 -13.68
N GLY A 218 -4.46 9.44 -13.03
CA GLY A 218 -3.22 9.05 -13.65
C GLY A 218 -2.45 8.11 -12.73
N MET A 219 -1.70 7.18 -13.32
CA MET A 219 -0.85 6.25 -12.58
C MET A 219 0.46 6.03 -13.32
N ARG A 220 1.57 5.97 -12.58
CA ARG A 220 2.89 5.69 -13.15
C ARG A 220 3.72 4.84 -12.20
N ALA A 221 4.61 4.03 -12.74
CA ALA A 221 5.69 3.40 -12.02
C ALA A 221 6.88 4.36 -11.96
N ILE A 222 7.59 4.38 -10.85
CA ILE A 222 8.79 5.19 -10.66
C ILE A 222 9.99 4.28 -10.91
N ASP A 223 10.63 4.50 -12.05
CA ASP A 223 11.77 3.71 -12.52
C ASP A 223 13.02 4.60 -12.52
N THR A 224 13.66 4.66 -11.35
CA THR A 224 14.97 5.29 -11.17
C THR A 224 16.02 4.25 -10.81
N VAL A 225 17.29 4.57 -11.00
CA VAL A 225 18.40 3.65 -10.68
C VAL A 225 18.39 3.27 -9.20
N GLU A 226 18.09 4.23 -8.32
CA GLU A 226 18.02 4.05 -6.87
C GLU A 226 16.91 3.06 -6.51
N VAL A 227 15.71 3.27 -7.06
CA VAL A 227 14.56 2.39 -6.84
C VAL A 227 14.82 0.98 -7.35
N ALA A 228 15.31 0.86 -8.59
CA ALA A 228 15.59 -0.45 -9.20
C ALA A 228 16.68 -1.24 -8.46
N ARG A 229 17.56 -0.54 -7.72
CA ARG A 229 18.57 -1.18 -6.86
C ARG A 229 18.03 -1.57 -5.48
N ALA A 230 17.05 -0.81 -4.96
CA ALA A 230 16.55 -0.98 -3.60
C ALA A 230 15.56 -2.12 -3.44
N SER A 231 14.81 -2.47 -4.48
CA SER A 231 13.79 -3.53 -4.47
C SER A 231 13.63 -4.17 -5.84
N ASP A 232 13.10 -5.38 -5.87
CA ASP A 232 12.66 -6.06 -7.09
C ASP A 232 11.28 -5.59 -7.58
N HIS A 233 10.61 -4.70 -6.85
CA HIS A 233 9.40 -3.99 -7.27
C HIS A 233 9.68 -2.51 -7.55
N LEU A 234 8.98 -1.92 -8.53
CA LEU A 234 8.92 -0.48 -8.73
C LEU A 234 7.76 0.13 -7.93
N PRO A 235 7.94 1.27 -7.25
CA PRO A 235 6.84 2.02 -6.67
C PRO A 235 5.83 2.42 -7.73
N VAL A 236 4.55 2.32 -7.38
CA VAL A 236 3.44 2.81 -8.20
C VAL A 236 2.84 4.02 -7.53
N VAL A 237 2.69 5.12 -8.28
CA VAL A 237 2.12 6.40 -7.81
C VAL A 237 0.89 6.73 -8.63
N ALA A 238 -0.17 7.14 -7.96
CA ALA A 238 -1.43 7.54 -8.62
C ALA A 238 -2.03 8.80 -7.99
N ASP A 239 -2.69 9.59 -8.84
CA ASP A 239 -3.55 10.70 -8.43
C ASP A 239 -5.01 10.21 -8.43
N ILE A 240 -5.72 10.41 -7.31
CA ILE A 240 -7.08 9.90 -7.11
C ILE A 240 -8.00 11.05 -6.72
N THR A 241 -9.16 11.16 -7.37
CA THR A 241 -10.18 12.12 -6.95
C THR A 241 -10.86 11.65 -5.68
N VAL A 242 -11.08 12.57 -4.75
CA VAL A 242 -11.77 12.34 -3.47
C VAL A 242 -12.81 13.42 -3.22
N PRO A 243 -13.85 13.16 -2.36
CA PRO A 243 -14.94 14.09 -2.11
C PRO A 243 -14.50 15.39 -1.45
#